data_f1e9df249ac5ff0f35d41ce03c455ada
#
_entry.id   f1e9df249ac5ff0f35d41ce03c455ada
#
_cell.length_a   1.000
_cell.length_b   1.000
_cell.length_c   1.000
_cell.angle_alpha   90.00
_cell.angle_beta   90.00
_cell.angle_gamma   90.00
#
_symmetry.space_group_name_H-M   'P 1'
#
loop_
_entity.id
_entity.type
_entity.pdbx_description
1 polymer ?
#
loop_
_entity_poly.entity_id
_entity_poly.type
_entity_poly.pdbx_seq_one_letter_code
_entity_poly.pdbx_strand_id
1 'polypeptide(L)'
;IAKKIEKDKANELRKWMLENNITEGINIDEDTKRYYPYNNLASQIIGFCGSDNQGLNGIESKYEEYLKGTNAKYKVNNDNSLTLISHGKKGSDLYLSIDINLVNEINTIIKEELVKAKKHLNTQYLNDAFVIVGNPKTSEVYSLNGQRYLNDNTFTDISLNNINSAFTMGSVVKGATISVGYKYNLIEKGKKILDGCVKLKNKTEKCSFKELGYLDDVSALKMSSNYYQFLIAISLLGKKYIPNMDLNVSEKEFNIYRDMLSSYGLGIITGIDLPNEKPGLKGNIISDDLLLNLAIGQYDTYTPIELFNYINTLAMKGKRISPSLVNEIKNNDFIIYKNKHEVVDNVQISNDDFNQIHKGFYEVMNNGTGLGFMNKNLLPA
;
A
#
# COMPACT_ATOMS: atom_id res chain seq x y z
N ILE A 1 -37.28 -9.34 -27.37
CA ILE A 1 -35.83 -9.61 -27.39
C ILE A 1 -35.45 -10.26 -26.05
N ALA A 2 -35.01 -11.50 -26.11
CA ALA A 2 -34.48 -12.19 -24.91
C ALA A 2 -33.02 -11.79 -24.69
N LYS A 3 -32.66 -11.49 -23.45
CA LYS A 3 -31.28 -11.15 -23.07
C LYS A 3 -30.77 -12.15 -22.02
N LYS A 4 -29.47 -12.35 -21.97
CA LYS A 4 -28.75 -13.18 -20.94
C LYS A 4 -29.17 -14.67 -21.01
N ILE A 5 -29.34 -15.21 -22.22
CA ILE A 5 -29.60 -16.64 -22.44
C ILE A 5 -28.25 -17.39 -22.30
N GLU A 6 -28.24 -18.49 -21.55
CA GLU A 6 -27.07 -19.36 -21.43
C GLU A 6 -26.63 -19.90 -22.78
N LYS A 7 -25.31 -20.04 -22.99
CA LYS A 7 -24.72 -20.44 -24.28
C LYS A 7 -25.28 -21.75 -24.82
N ASP A 8 -25.54 -22.72 -23.95
CA ASP A 8 -26.12 -24.03 -24.37
C ASP A 8 -27.50 -23.88 -24.95
N LYS A 9 -28.37 -23.08 -24.32
CA LYS A 9 -29.72 -22.78 -24.87
C LYS A 9 -29.66 -22.00 -26.16
N ALA A 10 -28.71 -21.10 -26.31
CA ALA A 10 -28.49 -20.38 -27.56
C ALA A 10 -28.03 -21.34 -28.68
N ASN A 11 -27.19 -22.32 -28.37
CA ASN A 11 -26.74 -23.34 -29.31
C ASN A 11 -27.87 -24.30 -29.67
N GLU A 12 -28.73 -24.70 -28.72
CA GLU A 12 -29.93 -25.47 -28.98
C GLU A 12 -30.86 -24.71 -29.93
N LEU A 13 -31.07 -23.42 -29.72
CA LEU A 13 -31.87 -22.59 -30.62
C LEU A 13 -31.25 -22.49 -32.01
N ARG A 14 -29.91 -22.30 -32.12
CA ARG A 14 -29.22 -22.33 -33.43
C ARG A 14 -29.44 -23.66 -34.16
N LYS A 15 -29.32 -24.78 -33.45
CA LYS A 15 -29.56 -26.12 -34.02
C LYS A 15 -30.98 -26.28 -34.50
N TRP A 16 -31.96 -25.87 -33.66
CA TRP A 16 -33.37 -25.91 -34.03
C TRP A 16 -33.68 -25.03 -35.24
N MET A 17 -33.11 -23.82 -35.34
CA MET A 17 -33.24 -22.95 -36.53
C MET A 17 -32.71 -23.62 -37.78
N LEU A 18 -31.57 -24.31 -37.72
CA LEU A 18 -31.02 -25.06 -38.86
C LEU A 18 -31.91 -26.21 -39.27
N GLU A 19 -32.42 -26.99 -38.33
CA GLU A 19 -33.29 -28.14 -38.58
C GLU A 19 -34.64 -27.74 -39.19
N ASN A 20 -35.12 -26.51 -38.92
CA ASN A 20 -36.38 -25.98 -39.44
C ASN A 20 -36.22 -24.97 -40.60
N ASN A 21 -35.01 -24.86 -41.17
CA ASN A 21 -34.67 -23.93 -42.25
C ASN A 21 -35.05 -22.46 -41.96
N ILE A 22 -34.92 -22.03 -40.68
CA ILE A 22 -35.16 -20.65 -40.29
C ILE A 22 -33.87 -19.86 -40.48
N THR A 23 -33.79 -19.08 -41.56
CA THR A 23 -32.61 -18.28 -41.92
C THR A 23 -32.76 -16.80 -41.61
N GLU A 24 -33.98 -16.35 -41.30
CA GLU A 24 -34.29 -14.92 -41.08
C GLU A 24 -35.17 -14.72 -39.85
N GLY A 25 -35.17 -13.50 -39.31
CA GLY A 25 -36.05 -13.06 -38.22
C GLY A 25 -35.51 -13.33 -36.80
N ILE A 26 -34.54 -14.22 -36.63
CA ILE A 26 -33.89 -14.48 -35.32
C ILE A 26 -32.39 -14.28 -35.46
N ASN A 27 -31.86 -13.34 -34.69
CA ASN A 27 -30.42 -13.11 -34.59
C ASN A 27 -29.92 -13.49 -33.18
N ILE A 28 -28.85 -14.26 -33.11
CA ILE A 28 -28.26 -14.70 -31.85
C ILE A 28 -26.87 -14.10 -31.76
N ASP A 29 -26.76 -13.04 -30.94
CA ASP A 29 -25.51 -12.37 -30.66
C ASP A 29 -24.88 -12.94 -29.38
N GLU A 30 -23.59 -13.17 -29.41
CA GLU A 30 -22.82 -13.55 -28.22
C GLU A 30 -22.43 -12.29 -27.46
N ASP A 31 -22.71 -12.28 -26.15
CA ASP A 31 -22.29 -11.27 -25.21
C ASP A 31 -21.37 -11.89 -24.16
N THR A 32 -20.47 -11.11 -23.61
CA THR A 32 -19.56 -11.54 -22.56
C THR A 32 -20.12 -11.14 -21.20
N LYS A 33 -20.05 -12.04 -20.24
CA LYS A 33 -20.44 -11.78 -18.85
C LYS A 33 -19.24 -11.96 -17.95
N ARG A 34 -18.98 -10.99 -17.07
CA ARG A 34 -18.01 -11.15 -16.00
C ARG A 34 -18.52 -12.17 -14.99
N TYR A 35 -17.63 -13.08 -14.63
CA TYR A 35 -17.85 -14.07 -13.59
C TYR A 35 -16.75 -13.93 -12.53
N TYR A 36 -17.15 -13.85 -11.28
CA TYR A 36 -16.25 -13.71 -10.13
C TYR A 36 -16.24 -15.02 -9.34
N PRO A 37 -15.26 -15.92 -9.58
CA PRO A 37 -15.27 -17.29 -9.02
C PRO A 37 -15.14 -17.30 -7.50
N TYR A 38 -14.59 -16.24 -6.93
CA TYR A 38 -14.39 -16.09 -5.48
C TYR A 38 -15.38 -15.11 -4.82
N ASN A 39 -16.51 -14.85 -5.50
CA ASN A 39 -17.55 -13.92 -5.06
C ASN A 39 -16.98 -12.52 -4.73
N ASN A 40 -17.14 -12.07 -3.47
CA ASN A 40 -16.69 -10.75 -3.04
C ASN A 40 -15.23 -10.70 -2.57
N LEU A 41 -14.49 -11.83 -2.61
CA LEU A 41 -13.11 -11.86 -2.16
C LEU A 41 -12.22 -11.06 -3.13
N ALA A 42 -11.45 -10.12 -2.60
CA ALA A 42 -10.65 -9.13 -3.35
C ALA A 42 -11.45 -8.27 -4.35
N SER A 43 -12.78 -8.20 -4.23
CA SER A 43 -13.65 -7.52 -5.19
C SER A 43 -13.33 -6.04 -5.37
N GLN A 44 -12.89 -5.35 -4.32
CA GLN A 44 -12.48 -3.94 -4.41
C GLN A 44 -11.18 -3.77 -5.21
N ILE A 45 -10.28 -4.74 -5.13
CA ILE A 45 -8.98 -4.71 -5.82
C ILE A 45 -9.15 -5.12 -7.28
N ILE A 46 -9.83 -6.23 -7.55
CA ILE A 46 -10.15 -6.68 -8.91
C ILE A 46 -11.03 -5.63 -9.60
N GLY A 47 -12.03 -5.12 -8.89
CA GLY A 47 -12.99 -4.19 -9.44
C GLY A 47 -14.19 -4.87 -10.09
N PHE A 48 -15.00 -4.11 -10.77
CA PHE A 48 -16.18 -4.57 -11.46
C PHE A 48 -16.45 -3.75 -12.72
N CYS A 49 -17.21 -4.34 -13.65
CA CYS A 49 -17.62 -3.70 -14.89
C CYS A 49 -19.07 -3.23 -14.81
N GLY A 50 -19.37 -2.16 -15.52
CA GLY A 50 -20.72 -1.67 -15.75
C GLY A 50 -21.53 -2.58 -16.69
N SER A 51 -22.79 -2.20 -16.95
CA SER A 51 -23.67 -2.91 -17.89
C SER A 51 -23.20 -2.83 -19.36
N ASP A 52 -22.31 -1.91 -19.64
CA ASP A 52 -21.64 -1.68 -20.93
C ASP A 52 -20.29 -2.40 -21.04
N ASN A 53 -19.97 -3.26 -20.07
CA ASN A 53 -18.70 -3.96 -19.91
C ASN A 53 -17.47 -3.04 -19.69
N GLN A 54 -17.65 -1.77 -19.33
CA GLN A 54 -16.54 -0.89 -18.96
C GLN A 54 -16.13 -1.13 -17.51
N GLY A 55 -14.83 -1.19 -17.25
CA GLY A 55 -14.29 -1.30 -15.90
C GLY A 55 -14.52 -0.01 -15.10
N LEU A 56 -15.23 -0.12 -13.97
CA LEU A 56 -15.60 1.04 -13.15
C LEU A 56 -14.64 1.26 -11.96
N ASN A 57 -13.95 0.24 -11.52
CA ASN A 57 -13.06 0.30 -10.35
C ASN A 57 -11.96 -0.77 -10.43
N GLY A 58 -10.95 -0.66 -9.54
CA GLY A 58 -9.89 -1.65 -9.37
C GLY A 58 -9.08 -1.91 -10.64
N ILE A 59 -8.59 -3.12 -10.77
CA ILE A 59 -7.84 -3.62 -11.93
C ILE A 59 -8.67 -3.53 -13.21
N GLU A 60 -9.97 -3.83 -13.15
CA GLU A 60 -10.89 -3.72 -14.30
C GLU A 60 -10.87 -2.31 -14.92
N SER A 61 -10.87 -1.27 -14.09
CA SER A 61 -10.79 0.11 -14.58
C SER A 61 -9.38 0.51 -15.03
N LYS A 62 -8.35 0.11 -14.27
CA LYS A 62 -6.97 0.49 -14.56
C LYS A 62 -6.45 -0.10 -15.87
N TYR A 63 -6.89 -1.32 -16.18
CA TYR A 63 -6.45 -2.09 -17.34
C TYR A 63 -7.58 -2.30 -18.37
N GLU A 64 -8.60 -1.45 -18.35
CA GLU A 64 -9.74 -1.47 -19.26
C GLU A 64 -9.31 -1.62 -20.73
N GLU A 65 -8.28 -0.87 -21.15
CA GLU A 65 -7.77 -0.86 -22.52
C GLU A 65 -7.32 -2.26 -22.98
N TYR A 66 -6.78 -3.07 -22.06
CA TYR A 66 -6.34 -4.43 -22.34
C TYR A 66 -7.48 -5.45 -22.22
N LEU A 67 -8.39 -5.25 -21.26
CA LEU A 67 -9.42 -6.23 -20.89
C LEU A 67 -10.65 -6.19 -21.78
N LYS A 68 -10.97 -5.01 -22.32
CA LYS A 68 -12.25 -4.75 -23.02
C LYS A 68 -12.43 -5.51 -24.34
N GLY A 69 -11.35 -5.81 -25.06
CA GLY A 69 -11.46 -6.39 -26.41
C GLY A 69 -12.15 -5.45 -27.42
N THR A 70 -12.65 -6.01 -28.49
CA THR A 70 -13.42 -5.26 -29.51
C THR A 70 -14.63 -6.05 -29.95
N ASN A 71 -15.77 -5.39 -30.09
CA ASN A 71 -16.99 -6.00 -30.60
C ASN A 71 -16.92 -6.27 -32.10
N ALA A 72 -17.61 -7.30 -32.56
CA ALA A 72 -17.84 -7.51 -33.99
C ALA A 72 -18.65 -6.34 -34.56
N LYS A 73 -18.34 -5.94 -35.80
CA LYS A 73 -19.07 -4.89 -36.53
C LYS A 73 -19.82 -5.50 -37.68
N TYR A 74 -21.10 -5.15 -37.79
CA TYR A 74 -21.98 -5.58 -38.86
C TYR A 74 -22.53 -4.37 -39.60
N LYS A 75 -22.76 -4.52 -40.91
CA LYS A 75 -23.50 -3.58 -41.72
C LYS A 75 -24.91 -4.11 -41.87
N VAL A 76 -25.90 -3.29 -41.59
CA VAL A 76 -27.29 -3.60 -41.90
C VAL A 76 -27.54 -3.23 -43.37
N ASN A 77 -27.94 -4.20 -44.17
CA ASN A 77 -28.27 -3.99 -45.60
C ASN A 77 -29.71 -3.50 -45.73
N ASN A 78 -30.10 -3.10 -46.97
CA ASN A 78 -31.43 -2.57 -47.24
C ASN A 78 -32.56 -3.60 -47.03
N ASP A 79 -32.25 -4.89 -47.10
CA ASP A 79 -33.13 -6.03 -46.84
C ASP A 79 -33.15 -6.47 -45.37
N ASN A 80 -32.56 -5.68 -44.44
CA ASN A 80 -32.35 -5.97 -43.04
C ASN A 80 -31.40 -7.15 -42.76
N SER A 81 -30.74 -7.71 -43.74
CA SER A 81 -29.68 -8.70 -43.53
C SER A 81 -28.44 -8.03 -42.92
N LEU A 82 -27.64 -8.84 -42.22
CA LEU A 82 -26.38 -8.36 -41.58
C LEU A 82 -25.17 -8.90 -42.35
N THR A 83 -24.32 -7.99 -42.82
CA THR A 83 -23.02 -8.35 -43.37
C THR A 83 -21.93 -8.06 -42.34
N LEU A 84 -21.16 -9.10 -41.96
CA LEU A 84 -20.01 -8.92 -41.04
C LEU A 84 -18.94 -8.05 -41.70
N ILE A 85 -18.57 -6.94 -41.04
CA ILE A 85 -17.47 -6.06 -41.46
C ILE A 85 -16.19 -6.48 -40.80
N SER A 86 -16.21 -6.74 -39.47
CA SER A 86 -15.03 -7.19 -38.70
C SER A 86 -15.45 -8.11 -37.56
N HIS A 87 -14.65 -9.14 -37.35
CA HIS A 87 -14.80 -10.00 -36.18
C HIS A 87 -14.47 -9.25 -34.88
N GLY A 88 -15.20 -9.57 -33.81
CA GLY A 88 -14.81 -9.18 -32.46
C GLY A 88 -13.49 -9.84 -32.06
N LYS A 89 -12.76 -9.20 -31.17
CA LYS A 89 -11.54 -9.76 -30.58
C LYS A 89 -11.71 -9.80 -29.07
N LYS A 90 -11.37 -10.95 -28.45
CA LYS A 90 -11.30 -11.09 -26.99
C LYS A 90 -10.26 -10.09 -26.44
N GLY A 91 -10.51 -9.54 -25.24
CA GLY A 91 -9.52 -8.79 -24.48
C GLY A 91 -8.35 -9.69 -24.06
N SER A 92 -7.31 -9.05 -23.56
CA SER A 92 -6.11 -9.72 -23.05
C SER A 92 -6.37 -10.32 -21.67
N ASP A 93 -5.54 -11.29 -21.29
CA ASP A 93 -5.58 -11.92 -19.98
C ASP A 93 -4.51 -11.26 -19.08
N LEU A 94 -4.88 -10.85 -17.86
CA LEU A 94 -3.98 -10.28 -16.86
C LEU A 94 -3.59 -11.37 -15.84
N TYR A 95 -2.31 -11.47 -15.59
CA TYR A 95 -1.74 -12.34 -14.56
C TYR A 95 -1.33 -11.50 -13.35
N LEU A 96 -2.03 -11.71 -12.24
CA LEU A 96 -1.83 -10.93 -11.02
C LEU A 96 -0.87 -11.63 -10.06
N SER A 97 -0.20 -10.83 -9.22
CA SER A 97 0.59 -11.33 -8.07
C SER A 97 -0.27 -11.76 -6.89
N ILE A 98 -1.56 -11.39 -6.88
CA ILE A 98 -2.49 -11.69 -5.78
C ILE A 98 -2.61 -13.20 -5.57
N ASP A 99 -2.36 -13.65 -4.33
CA ASP A 99 -2.68 -14.98 -3.85
C ASP A 99 -4.03 -14.95 -3.12
N ILE A 100 -5.05 -15.52 -3.77
CA ILE A 100 -6.42 -15.48 -3.26
C ILE A 100 -6.61 -16.24 -1.95
N ASN A 101 -5.82 -17.30 -1.72
CA ASN A 101 -5.87 -18.05 -0.46
C ASN A 101 -5.28 -17.21 0.67
N LEU A 102 -4.15 -16.54 0.41
CA LEU A 102 -3.55 -15.61 1.36
C LEU A 102 -4.48 -14.45 1.69
N VAL A 103 -5.18 -13.88 0.70
CA VAL A 103 -6.20 -12.82 0.92
C VAL A 103 -7.29 -13.31 1.87
N ASN A 104 -7.78 -14.54 1.68
CA ASN A 104 -8.82 -15.13 2.52
C ASN A 104 -8.35 -15.34 3.97
N GLU A 105 -7.17 -15.93 4.14
CA GLU A 105 -6.56 -16.17 5.46
C GLU A 105 -6.33 -14.86 6.21
N ILE A 106 -5.77 -13.85 5.57
CA ILE A 106 -5.52 -12.55 6.19
C ILE A 106 -6.83 -11.86 6.57
N ASN A 107 -7.87 -11.92 5.73
CA ASN A 107 -9.18 -11.37 6.09
C ASN A 107 -9.76 -12.04 7.35
N THR A 108 -9.57 -13.35 7.49
CA THR A 108 -10.00 -14.10 8.68
C THR A 108 -9.24 -13.64 9.92
N ILE A 109 -7.90 -13.55 9.82
CA ILE A 109 -7.04 -13.09 10.92
C ILE A 109 -7.40 -11.65 11.33
N ILE A 110 -7.57 -10.74 10.39
CA ILE A 110 -7.93 -9.33 10.69
C ILE A 110 -9.24 -9.29 11.49
N LYS A 111 -10.27 -10.02 11.06
CA LYS A 111 -11.57 -10.04 11.72
C LYS A 111 -11.46 -10.59 13.15
N GLU A 112 -10.74 -11.68 13.32
CA GLU A 112 -10.52 -12.28 14.66
C GLU A 112 -9.78 -11.31 15.58
N GLU A 113 -8.71 -10.67 15.10
CA GLU A 113 -7.92 -9.74 15.90
C GLU A 113 -8.68 -8.46 16.24
N LEU A 114 -9.51 -7.93 15.33
CA LEU A 114 -10.40 -6.80 15.62
C LEU A 114 -11.41 -7.17 16.72
N VAL A 115 -12.03 -8.36 16.65
CA VAL A 115 -12.95 -8.82 17.71
C VAL A 115 -12.23 -8.98 19.05
N LYS A 116 -11.00 -9.54 19.07
CA LYS A 116 -10.19 -9.64 20.29
C LYS A 116 -9.87 -8.26 20.85
N ALA A 117 -9.42 -7.35 19.99
CA ALA A 117 -9.08 -5.98 20.40
C ALA A 117 -10.27 -5.22 21.01
N LYS A 118 -11.49 -5.41 20.48
CA LYS A 118 -12.72 -4.79 21.00
C LYS A 118 -13.06 -5.19 22.44
N LYS A 119 -12.50 -6.28 22.96
CA LYS A 119 -12.68 -6.70 24.35
C LYS A 119 -11.81 -5.91 25.35
N HIS A 120 -10.81 -5.16 24.85
CA HIS A 120 -9.95 -4.35 25.70
C HIS A 120 -10.52 -2.95 25.92
N LEU A 121 -10.18 -2.35 27.07
CA LEU A 121 -10.55 -0.96 27.38
C LEU A 121 -9.87 0.01 26.40
N ASN A 122 -10.53 1.14 26.14
CA ASN A 122 -10.04 2.23 25.29
C ASN A 122 -9.84 1.86 23.81
N THR A 123 -10.57 0.86 23.30
CA THR A 123 -10.52 0.46 21.88
C THR A 123 -11.75 0.86 21.09
N GLN A 124 -12.60 1.75 21.62
CA GLN A 124 -13.85 2.17 20.97
C GLN A 124 -13.64 2.73 19.54
N TYR A 125 -12.52 3.37 19.29
CA TYR A 125 -12.17 3.94 17.96
C TYR A 125 -11.34 3.01 17.07
N LEU A 126 -10.91 1.84 17.57
CA LEU A 126 -10.17 0.86 16.77
C LEU A 126 -11.16 0.03 15.95
N ASN A 127 -11.55 0.54 14.79
CA ASN A 127 -12.51 -0.14 13.92
C ASN A 127 -11.86 -0.73 12.67
N ASP A 128 -10.77 -0.16 12.20
CA ASP A 128 -10.12 -0.50 10.93
C ASP A 128 -8.80 -1.22 11.17
N ALA A 129 -8.53 -2.22 10.33
CA ALA A 129 -7.21 -2.84 10.26
C ALA A 129 -6.84 -3.12 8.80
N PHE A 130 -5.56 -2.92 8.48
CA PHE A 130 -4.98 -3.07 7.15
C PHE A 130 -3.78 -4.00 7.20
N VAL A 131 -3.67 -4.86 6.21
CA VAL A 131 -2.52 -5.75 6.03
C VAL A 131 -2.15 -5.81 4.56
N ILE A 132 -0.90 -5.53 4.25
CA ILE A 132 -0.31 -5.70 2.92
C ILE A 132 0.83 -6.71 3.03
N VAL A 133 0.81 -7.71 2.18
CA VAL A 133 1.88 -8.71 2.08
C VAL A 133 2.43 -8.70 0.66
N GLY A 134 3.75 -8.69 0.54
CA GLY A 134 4.40 -8.71 -0.76
C GLY A 134 5.88 -9.05 -0.69
N ASN A 135 6.53 -9.00 -1.83
CA ASN A 135 7.93 -9.33 -2.00
C ASN A 135 8.79 -8.04 -2.01
N PRO A 136 9.69 -7.82 -1.06
CA PRO A 136 10.51 -6.61 -1.04
C PRO A 136 11.45 -6.48 -2.24
N LYS A 137 11.86 -7.60 -2.87
CA LYS A 137 12.79 -7.60 -4.01
C LYS A 137 12.12 -7.12 -5.31
N THR A 138 10.83 -7.37 -5.48
CA THR A 138 10.06 -7.05 -6.68
C THR A 138 9.00 -5.99 -6.43
N SER A 139 8.66 -5.73 -5.18
CA SER A 139 7.52 -4.92 -4.72
C SER A 139 6.15 -5.42 -5.21
N GLU A 140 6.08 -6.70 -5.64
CA GLU A 140 4.82 -7.38 -5.93
C GLU A 140 3.97 -7.48 -4.67
N VAL A 141 2.68 -7.17 -4.80
CA VAL A 141 1.70 -7.27 -3.72
C VAL A 141 0.95 -8.59 -3.86
N TYR A 142 1.12 -9.48 -2.88
CA TYR A 142 0.45 -10.78 -2.83
C TYR A 142 -0.92 -10.71 -2.15
N SER A 143 -1.09 -9.76 -1.24
CA SER A 143 -2.35 -9.53 -0.54
C SER A 143 -2.46 -8.06 -0.13
N LEU A 144 -3.63 -7.48 -0.38
CA LEU A 144 -3.97 -6.10 -0.02
C LEU A 144 -5.33 -6.12 0.68
N ASN A 145 -5.30 -6.15 2.01
CA ASN A 145 -6.49 -6.36 2.83
C ASN A 145 -6.80 -5.14 3.69
N GLY A 146 -8.08 -4.87 3.87
CA GLY A 146 -8.59 -3.89 4.82
C GLY A 146 -9.98 -4.30 5.27
N GLN A 147 -10.19 -4.35 6.59
CA GLN A 147 -11.48 -4.69 7.18
C GLN A 147 -11.87 -3.64 8.21
N ARG A 148 -13.13 -3.24 8.18
CA ARG A 148 -13.75 -2.40 9.20
C ARG A 148 -14.76 -3.20 10.01
N TYR A 149 -14.54 -3.22 11.30
CA TYR A 149 -15.54 -3.70 12.26
C TYR A 149 -16.69 -2.68 12.33
N LEU A 150 -17.91 -3.14 12.13
CA LEU A 150 -19.12 -2.33 12.26
C LEU A 150 -19.71 -2.49 13.66
N ASN A 151 -20.66 -3.41 13.82
CA ASN A 151 -21.28 -3.78 15.09
C ASN A 151 -21.58 -5.28 15.07
N ASP A 152 -21.73 -5.87 16.25
CA ASP A 152 -22.18 -7.25 16.40
C ASP A 152 -21.37 -8.28 15.56
N ASN A 153 -20.06 -8.11 15.51
CA ASN A 153 -19.13 -8.92 14.71
C ASN A 153 -19.41 -8.90 13.20
N THR A 154 -20.05 -7.85 12.69
CA THR A 154 -20.17 -7.60 11.26
C THR A 154 -18.99 -6.78 10.74
N PHE A 155 -18.61 -7.00 9.48
CA PHE A 155 -17.45 -6.37 8.87
C PHE A 155 -17.80 -5.87 7.47
N THR A 156 -17.06 -4.86 7.02
CA THR A 156 -17.05 -4.43 5.62
C THR A 156 -15.63 -4.40 5.09
N ASP A 157 -15.48 -4.78 3.83
CA ASP A 157 -14.21 -4.68 3.11
C ASP A 157 -13.90 -3.21 2.80
N ILE A 158 -12.72 -2.76 3.24
CA ILE A 158 -12.17 -1.43 2.99
C ILE A 158 -10.77 -1.51 2.36
N SER A 159 -10.50 -2.55 1.58
CA SER A 159 -9.17 -2.81 1.03
C SER A 159 -8.63 -1.66 0.18
N LEU A 160 -9.48 -0.91 -0.54
CA LEU A 160 -9.05 0.30 -1.26
C LEU A 160 -8.55 1.44 -0.36
N ASN A 161 -8.91 1.44 0.92
CA ASN A 161 -8.38 2.44 1.85
C ASN A 161 -6.88 2.29 2.08
N ASN A 162 -6.28 1.16 1.72
CA ASN A 162 -4.82 1.00 1.70
C ASN A 162 -4.11 2.01 0.79
N ILE A 163 -4.78 2.51 -0.26
CA ILE A 163 -4.17 3.40 -1.26
C ILE A 163 -4.70 4.84 -1.22
N ASN A 164 -5.72 5.13 -0.42
CA ASN A 164 -6.38 6.44 -0.43
C ASN A 164 -6.75 7.02 0.94
N SER A 165 -6.53 6.28 2.02
CA SER A 165 -6.77 6.74 3.40
C SER A 165 -5.46 6.83 4.16
N ALA A 166 -5.21 7.98 4.77
CA ALA A 166 -3.94 8.29 5.41
C ALA A 166 -4.05 8.29 6.94
N PHE A 167 -3.01 7.77 7.59
CA PHE A 167 -2.93 7.59 9.03
C PHE A 167 -1.59 8.11 9.56
N THR A 168 -1.54 8.46 10.83
CA THR A 168 -0.30 8.75 11.53
C THR A 168 0.45 7.45 11.77
N MET A 169 1.63 7.28 11.17
CA MET A 169 2.39 6.02 11.24
C MET A 169 3.23 5.88 12.52
N GLY A 170 3.48 6.99 13.23
CA GLY A 170 4.24 6.98 14.46
C GLY A 170 5.65 6.43 14.29
N SER A 171 6.13 5.72 15.29
CA SER A 171 7.54 5.30 15.42
C SER A 171 8.07 4.40 14.30
N VAL A 172 7.25 3.86 13.43
CA VAL A 172 7.70 3.03 12.29
C VAL A 172 8.60 3.83 11.35
N VAL A 173 8.39 5.14 11.20
CA VAL A 173 9.18 6.01 10.32
C VAL A 173 10.55 6.41 10.89
N LYS A 174 10.88 6.04 12.12
CA LYS A 174 12.14 6.43 12.78
C LYS A 174 13.40 5.96 12.05
N GLY A 175 13.31 4.90 11.25
CA GLY A 175 14.40 4.51 10.34
C GLY A 175 14.76 5.61 9.34
N ALA A 176 13.77 6.32 8.80
CA ALA A 176 14.04 7.47 7.93
C ALA A 176 14.62 8.66 8.70
N THR A 177 14.22 8.88 9.95
CA THR A 177 14.83 9.91 10.81
C THR A 177 16.29 9.61 11.10
N ILE A 178 16.65 8.36 11.42
CA ILE A 178 18.07 7.94 11.57
C ILE A 178 18.82 8.16 10.24
N SER A 179 18.19 7.91 9.09
CA SER A 179 18.78 8.19 7.78
C SER A 179 19.09 9.69 7.57
N VAL A 180 18.22 10.59 8.07
CA VAL A 180 18.55 12.04 8.13
C VAL A 180 19.79 12.27 8.98
N GLY A 181 19.84 11.62 10.16
CA GLY A 181 20.98 11.69 11.05
C GLY A 181 22.31 11.31 10.37
N TYR A 182 22.34 10.24 9.62
CA TYR A 182 23.53 9.78 8.88
C TYR A 182 23.84 10.68 7.68
N LYS A 183 22.85 10.96 6.83
CA LYS A 183 23.04 11.76 5.61
C LYS A 183 23.66 13.12 5.88
N TYR A 184 23.29 13.74 7.00
CA TYR A 184 23.77 15.08 7.36
C TYR A 184 24.85 15.04 8.45
N ASN A 185 25.41 13.87 8.79
CA ASN A 185 26.45 13.68 9.83
C ASN A 185 26.05 14.28 11.19
N LEU A 186 24.77 14.13 11.58
CA LEU A 186 24.23 14.65 12.84
C LEU A 186 24.41 13.68 14.01
N ILE A 187 24.63 12.41 13.71
CA ILE A 187 24.87 11.34 14.69
C ILE A 187 26.13 10.56 14.34
N GLU A 188 26.73 9.99 15.36
CA GLU A 188 27.93 9.13 15.28
C GLU A 188 27.52 7.70 15.67
N LYS A 189 27.82 6.72 14.78
CA LYS A 189 27.46 5.31 14.99
C LYS A 189 28.01 4.77 16.30
N GLY A 190 27.16 4.12 17.08
CA GLY A 190 27.51 3.51 18.36
C GLY A 190 27.77 4.53 19.51
N LYS A 191 27.69 5.83 19.26
CA LYS A 191 27.83 6.84 20.30
C LYS A 191 26.61 6.84 21.21
N LYS A 192 26.85 6.60 22.48
CA LYS A 192 25.82 6.56 23.51
C LYS A 192 25.50 7.95 24.05
N ILE A 193 24.20 8.24 24.11
CA ILE A 193 23.64 9.41 24.79
C ILE A 193 22.63 8.95 25.84
N LEU A 194 22.52 9.70 26.93
CA LEU A 194 21.50 9.45 27.95
C LEU A 194 20.15 9.90 27.41
N ASP A 195 19.17 9.00 27.39
CA ASP A 195 17.76 9.30 27.02
C ASP A 195 17.17 10.30 28.02
N GLY A 196 16.19 11.09 27.56
CA GLY A 196 15.60 12.12 28.41
C GLY A 196 14.34 12.73 27.77
N CYS A 197 14.14 14.00 28.11
CA CYS A 197 13.03 14.79 27.61
C CYS A 197 13.48 16.07 26.91
N VAL A 198 12.72 16.55 25.95
CA VAL A 198 12.93 17.85 25.33
C VAL A 198 11.84 18.81 25.81
N LYS A 199 12.25 19.91 26.44
CA LYS A 199 11.42 21.03 26.84
C LYS A 199 11.77 22.23 25.97
N LEU A 200 10.93 22.60 25.05
CA LEU A 200 11.05 23.83 24.28
C LEU A 200 10.29 24.97 25.00
N LYS A 201 10.66 26.20 24.70
CA LYS A 201 10.06 27.40 25.29
C LYS A 201 8.57 27.45 24.97
N ASN A 202 7.75 27.65 25.97
CA ASN A 202 6.29 27.74 25.89
C ASN A 202 5.62 26.50 25.22
N LYS A 203 6.29 25.35 25.20
CA LYS A 203 5.72 24.09 24.68
C LYS A 203 5.62 23.05 25.79
N THR A 204 4.79 22.03 25.58
CA THR A 204 4.72 20.87 26.46
C THR A 204 6.02 20.06 26.33
N GLU A 205 6.51 19.53 27.45
CA GLU A 205 7.64 18.63 27.46
C GLU A 205 7.34 17.33 26.71
N LYS A 206 8.32 16.84 25.94
CA LYS A 206 8.21 15.64 25.14
C LYS A 206 9.30 14.64 25.56
N CYS A 207 8.86 13.43 25.92
CA CYS A 207 9.75 12.37 26.41
C CYS A 207 9.61 11.09 25.58
N SER A 208 10.51 10.15 25.79
CA SER A 208 10.29 8.75 25.48
C SER A 208 9.20 8.17 26.39
N PHE A 209 8.64 6.99 26.06
CA PHE A 209 7.53 6.39 26.82
C PHE A 209 7.91 5.94 28.25
N LYS A 210 9.21 5.85 28.52
CA LYS A 210 9.81 5.59 29.85
C LYS A 210 11.27 6.04 29.81
N GLU A 211 11.95 6.00 30.94
CA GLU A 211 13.41 6.18 31.01
C GLU A 211 14.11 4.98 30.38
N LEU A 212 14.96 5.22 29.38
CA LEU A 212 15.61 4.19 28.58
C LEU A 212 17.12 4.05 28.86
N GLY A 213 17.70 4.94 29.67
CA GLY A 213 19.15 4.94 29.99
C GLY A 213 19.99 5.40 28.80
N TYR A 214 21.22 4.87 28.70
CA TYR A 214 22.14 5.21 27.60
C TYR A 214 21.82 4.43 26.34
N LEU A 215 21.62 5.14 25.24
CA LEU A 215 21.27 4.61 23.93
C LEU A 215 22.23 5.11 22.86
N ASP A 216 22.63 4.21 21.97
CA ASP A 216 23.22 4.52 20.67
C ASP A 216 22.14 4.49 19.57
N ASP A 217 22.51 4.71 18.31
CA ASP A 217 21.64 4.72 17.14
C ASP A 217 20.82 3.42 16.98
N VAL A 218 21.45 2.26 17.17
CA VAL A 218 20.80 0.93 17.11
C VAL A 218 19.81 0.75 18.26
N SER A 219 20.24 1.02 19.49
CA SER A 219 19.38 0.86 20.67
C SER A 219 18.28 1.92 20.75
N ALA A 220 18.47 3.09 20.14
CA ALA A 220 17.42 4.10 20.00
C ALA A 220 16.28 3.62 19.10
N LEU A 221 16.57 2.90 18.00
CA LEU A 221 15.53 2.21 17.20
C LEU A 221 14.91 1.06 17.99
N LYS A 222 15.74 0.16 18.55
CA LYS A 222 15.31 -0.99 19.38
C LYS A 222 14.27 -0.61 20.43
N MET A 223 14.55 0.44 21.18
CA MET A 223 13.72 0.91 22.29
C MET A 223 12.72 1.99 21.87
N SER A 224 12.70 2.35 20.58
CA SER A 224 11.83 3.39 20.05
C SER A 224 11.95 4.74 20.79
N SER A 225 13.18 5.17 21.11
CA SER A 225 13.44 6.45 21.79
C SER A 225 12.89 7.62 20.96
N ASN A 226 12.07 8.46 21.57
CA ASN A 226 11.65 9.74 20.97
C ASN A 226 12.76 10.79 21.14
N TYR A 227 13.38 10.81 22.30
CA TYR A 227 14.41 11.79 22.62
C TYR A 227 15.57 11.76 21.63
N TYR A 228 16.05 10.56 21.28
CA TYR A 228 17.11 10.40 20.28
C TYR A 228 16.73 11.04 18.94
N GLN A 229 15.49 10.81 18.47
CA GLN A 229 15.00 11.40 17.23
C GLN A 229 14.84 12.93 17.33
N PHE A 230 14.41 13.45 18.48
CA PHE A 230 14.34 14.89 18.72
C PHE A 230 15.72 15.56 18.66
N LEU A 231 16.76 14.89 19.19
CA LEU A 231 18.12 15.42 19.11
C LEU A 231 18.63 15.47 17.66
N ILE A 232 18.26 14.51 16.80
CA ILE A 232 18.57 14.58 15.36
C ILE A 232 17.89 15.82 14.75
N ALA A 233 16.61 16.06 15.04
CA ALA A 233 15.88 17.22 14.53
C ALA A 233 16.49 18.55 15.01
N ILE A 234 16.92 18.63 16.26
CA ILE A 234 17.57 19.83 16.83
C ILE A 234 18.95 20.03 16.19
N SER A 235 19.73 18.95 16.03
CA SER A 235 21.07 18.99 15.43
C SER A 235 21.02 19.40 13.95
N LEU A 236 19.93 19.12 13.22
CA LEU A 236 19.72 19.57 11.84
C LEU A 236 19.75 21.10 11.71
N LEU A 237 19.35 21.81 12.76
CA LEU A 237 19.43 23.28 12.84
C LEU A 237 20.81 23.80 13.23
N GLY A 238 21.84 22.91 13.34
CA GLY A 238 23.15 23.26 13.86
C GLY A 238 23.17 23.59 15.35
N LYS A 239 22.12 23.17 16.10
CA LYS A 239 21.94 23.50 17.53
C LYS A 239 22.22 22.29 18.42
N LYS A 240 22.67 22.54 19.63
CA LYS A 240 22.71 21.58 20.72
C LYS A 240 21.55 21.85 21.67
N TYR A 241 20.85 20.80 22.07
CA TYR A 241 19.70 20.95 22.97
C TYR A 241 20.07 21.59 24.30
N ILE A 242 19.30 22.60 24.67
CA ILE A 242 19.31 23.25 26.00
C ILE A 242 17.85 23.41 26.44
N PRO A 243 17.46 23.09 27.68
CA PRO A 243 16.11 23.26 28.16
C PRO A 243 15.55 24.67 27.94
N ASN A 244 14.29 24.77 27.56
CA ASN A 244 13.57 26.02 27.28
C ASN A 244 14.13 26.85 26.10
N MET A 245 14.89 26.21 25.17
CA MET A 245 15.34 26.90 23.97
C MET A 245 14.20 27.10 22.94
N ASP A 246 14.39 28.07 22.05
CA ASP A 246 13.63 28.23 20.79
C ASP A 246 14.43 27.60 19.65
N LEU A 247 13.79 26.79 18.81
CA LEU A 247 14.44 26.19 17.64
C LEU A 247 14.45 27.16 16.46
N ASN A 248 13.42 28.00 16.31
CA ASN A 248 13.22 28.90 15.18
C ASN A 248 13.26 28.12 13.86
N VAL A 249 12.46 27.06 13.76
CA VAL A 249 12.36 26.22 12.57
C VAL A 249 11.75 26.97 11.40
N SER A 250 12.16 26.58 10.20
CA SER A 250 11.59 27.06 8.95
C SER A 250 11.05 25.87 8.13
N GLU A 251 10.44 26.16 6.99
CA GLU A 251 9.98 25.14 6.04
C GLU A 251 11.14 24.25 5.53
N LYS A 252 12.35 24.80 5.50
CA LYS A 252 13.55 24.09 5.03
C LYS A 252 13.79 22.79 5.82
N GLU A 253 13.72 22.84 7.15
CA GLU A 253 13.97 21.67 7.99
C GLU A 253 12.86 20.60 7.81
N PHE A 254 11.62 21.03 7.67
CA PHE A 254 10.51 20.13 7.34
C PHE A 254 10.72 19.47 5.96
N ASN A 255 11.16 20.22 4.96
CA ASN A 255 11.40 19.68 3.63
C ASN A 255 12.54 18.67 3.61
N ILE A 256 13.62 18.87 4.40
CA ILE A 256 14.70 17.88 4.53
C ILE A 256 14.15 16.52 5.04
N TYR A 257 13.28 16.54 6.05
CA TYR A 257 12.61 15.31 6.51
C TYR A 257 11.69 14.72 5.45
N ARG A 258 10.87 15.55 4.82
CA ARG A 258 9.92 15.12 3.78
C ARG A 258 10.60 14.57 2.54
N ASP A 259 11.72 15.13 2.14
CA ASP A 259 12.55 14.62 1.03
C ASP A 259 13.12 13.24 1.38
N MET A 260 13.60 13.05 2.60
CA MET A 260 14.05 11.74 3.07
C MET A 260 12.89 10.74 3.09
N LEU A 261 11.75 11.10 3.66
CA LEU A 261 10.54 10.27 3.71
C LEU A 261 10.05 9.90 2.32
N SER A 262 10.05 10.85 1.37
CA SER A 262 9.63 10.63 -0.01
C SER A 262 10.57 9.71 -0.78
N SER A 263 11.88 9.77 -0.52
CA SER A 263 12.84 8.83 -1.12
C SER A 263 12.57 7.38 -0.70
N TYR A 264 12.00 7.18 0.49
CA TYR A 264 11.51 5.89 0.96
C TYR A 264 10.11 5.52 0.46
N GLY A 265 9.37 6.43 -0.18
CA GLY A 265 8.01 6.20 -0.68
C GLY A 265 6.89 6.74 0.20
N LEU A 266 7.19 7.54 1.24
CA LEU A 266 6.21 8.16 2.12
C LEU A 266 5.87 9.59 1.68
N GLY A 267 4.59 9.97 1.67
CA GLY A 267 4.10 11.30 1.29
C GLY A 267 4.10 11.56 -0.23
N ILE A 268 4.12 10.51 -1.03
CA ILE A 268 4.09 10.56 -2.50
C ILE A 268 3.15 9.50 -3.07
N ILE A 269 2.79 9.63 -4.33
CA ILE A 269 2.16 8.55 -5.11
C ILE A 269 3.19 7.44 -5.30
N THR A 270 2.88 6.21 -4.85
CA THR A 270 3.80 5.07 -4.94
C THR A 270 3.88 4.47 -6.34
N GLY A 271 2.82 4.70 -7.14
CA GLY A 271 2.67 4.18 -8.48
C GLY A 271 2.12 2.76 -8.53
N ILE A 272 1.41 2.31 -7.49
CA ILE A 272 0.67 1.05 -7.55
C ILE A 272 -0.31 1.07 -8.73
N ASP A 273 -0.45 -0.05 -9.39
CA ASP A 273 -1.28 -0.22 -10.59
C ASP A 273 -2.78 -0.33 -10.29
N LEU A 274 -3.26 0.55 -9.40
CA LEU A 274 -4.68 0.77 -9.10
C LEU A 274 -5.09 2.22 -9.39
N PRO A 275 -6.36 2.48 -9.73
CA PRO A 275 -6.85 3.84 -9.91
C PRO A 275 -7.05 4.54 -8.56
N ASN A 276 -7.05 5.88 -8.60
CA ASN A 276 -7.41 6.75 -7.46
C ASN A 276 -6.48 6.62 -6.23
N GLU A 277 -5.22 6.25 -6.43
CA GLU A 277 -4.21 6.37 -5.40
C GLU A 277 -4.08 7.83 -4.95
N LYS A 278 -3.96 8.04 -3.64
CA LYS A 278 -3.73 9.36 -3.03
C LYS A 278 -2.50 9.29 -2.14
N PRO A 279 -1.66 10.33 -2.14
CA PRO A 279 -0.59 10.40 -1.15
C PRO A 279 -1.16 10.70 0.23
N GLY A 280 -0.35 10.53 1.25
CA GLY A 280 -0.64 11.01 2.58
C GLY A 280 -0.80 12.54 2.66
N LEU A 281 -1.14 13.05 3.83
CA LEU A 281 -1.35 14.48 4.04
C LEU A 281 -0.12 15.10 4.72
N LYS A 282 0.40 16.18 4.13
CA LYS A 282 1.47 17.00 4.72
C LYS A 282 0.84 18.09 5.60
N GLY A 283 1.28 18.18 6.84
CA GLY A 283 0.89 19.28 7.72
C GLY A 283 1.38 20.63 7.18
N ASN A 284 0.58 21.66 7.32
CA ASN A 284 0.83 23.01 6.79
C ASN A 284 1.34 24.02 7.83
N ILE A 285 1.39 23.61 9.10
CA ILE A 285 1.85 24.48 10.20
C ILE A 285 3.36 24.21 10.44
N ILE A 286 4.14 25.27 10.46
CA ILE A 286 5.57 25.23 10.75
C ILE A 286 5.76 25.72 12.17
N SER A 287 6.22 24.86 13.07
CA SER A 287 6.55 25.21 14.45
C SER A 287 7.57 24.24 15.05
N ASP A 288 8.27 24.71 16.08
CA ASP A 288 9.39 24.01 16.72
C ASP A 288 9.00 22.61 17.20
N ASP A 289 7.86 22.47 17.85
CA ASP A 289 7.39 21.21 18.41
C ASP A 289 6.81 20.27 17.33
N LEU A 290 6.34 20.80 16.20
CA LEU A 290 5.85 19.99 15.09
C LEU A 290 6.98 19.37 14.26
N LEU A 291 8.15 20.01 14.19
CA LEU A 291 9.35 19.37 13.63
C LEU A 291 9.75 18.13 14.45
N LEU A 292 9.69 18.23 15.79
CA LEU A 292 9.94 17.08 16.67
C LEU A 292 8.89 15.98 16.43
N ASN A 293 7.61 16.35 16.28
CA ASN A 293 6.56 15.38 15.96
C ASN A 293 6.76 14.71 14.59
N LEU A 294 7.20 15.46 13.58
CA LEU A 294 7.53 14.91 12.26
C LEU A 294 8.64 13.84 12.35
N ALA A 295 9.68 14.12 13.15
CA ALA A 295 10.80 13.20 13.35
C ALA A 295 10.40 11.84 13.98
N ILE A 296 9.24 11.76 14.64
CA ILE A 296 8.72 10.53 15.24
C ILE A 296 7.43 10.02 14.57
N GLY A 297 7.07 10.57 13.40
CA GLY A 297 5.93 10.15 12.61
C GLY A 297 4.55 10.57 13.19
N GLN A 298 4.50 11.66 13.95
CA GLN A 298 3.28 12.16 14.59
C GLN A 298 2.82 13.52 14.06
N TYR A 299 3.15 13.85 12.82
CA TYR A 299 2.72 15.11 12.20
C TYR A 299 2.12 14.90 10.82
N ASP A 300 2.91 14.47 9.85
CA ASP A 300 2.37 14.08 8.53
C ASP A 300 1.70 12.71 8.63
N THR A 301 0.74 12.45 7.74
CA THR A 301 0.05 11.15 7.65
C THR A 301 0.36 10.47 6.33
N TYR A 302 0.31 9.14 6.30
CA TYR A 302 0.67 8.32 5.15
C TYR A 302 -0.33 7.20 4.95
N THR A 303 -0.46 6.70 3.73
CA THR A 303 -1.32 5.55 3.42
C THR A 303 -0.61 4.22 3.76
N PRO A 304 -1.35 3.13 4.01
CA PRO A 304 -0.74 1.81 4.22
C PRO A 304 0.15 1.35 3.06
N ILE A 305 -0.19 1.68 1.80
CA ILE A 305 0.67 1.32 0.65
C ILE A 305 1.99 2.10 0.63
N GLU A 306 1.98 3.36 1.07
CA GLU A 306 3.21 4.12 1.27
C GLU A 306 4.08 3.48 2.36
N LEU A 307 3.46 3.00 3.46
CA LEU A 307 4.19 2.29 4.52
C LEU A 307 4.78 0.97 4.01
N PHE A 308 4.04 0.21 3.18
CA PHE A 308 4.54 -0.99 2.52
C PHE A 308 5.76 -0.66 1.63
N ASN A 309 5.68 0.41 0.84
CA ASN A 309 6.79 0.84 -0.02
C ASN A 309 8.01 1.28 0.80
N TYR A 310 7.80 1.99 1.92
CA TYR A 310 8.85 2.34 2.88
C TYR A 310 9.59 1.12 3.43
N ILE A 311 8.86 0.11 3.92
CA ILE A 311 9.45 -1.11 4.49
C ILE A 311 10.22 -1.90 3.42
N ASN A 312 9.67 -2.03 2.21
CA ASN A 312 10.37 -2.67 1.08
C ASN A 312 11.66 -1.92 0.73
N THR A 313 11.61 -0.59 0.67
CA THR A 313 12.78 0.26 0.39
C THR A 313 13.85 0.11 1.46
N LEU A 314 13.45 0.04 2.73
CA LEU A 314 14.38 -0.29 3.82
C LEU A 314 15.01 -1.67 3.62
N ALA A 315 14.20 -2.70 3.41
CA ALA A 315 14.68 -4.08 3.22
C ALA A 315 15.66 -4.18 2.04
N MET A 316 15.45 -3.39 0.99
CA MET A 316 16.28 -3.35 -0.22
C MET A 316 17.42 -2.32 -0.15
N LYS A 317 17.79 -1.87 1.05
CA LYS A 317 18.88 -0.91 1.29
C LYS A 317 18.77 0.33 0.41
N GLY A 318 17.57 0.92 0.42
CA GLY A 318 17.28 2.17 -0.23
C GLY A 318 16.81 2.08 -1.68
N LYS A 319 16.81 0.91 -2.29
CA LYS A 319 16.28 0.74 -3.65
C LYS A 319 14.76 0.71 -3.60
N ARG A 320 14.11 1.75 -4.11
CA ARG A 320 12.66 1.85 -4.16
C ARG A 320 12.12 1.34 -5.50
N ILE A 321 11.18 0.40 -5.43
CA ILE A 321 10.44 -0.16 -6.56
C ILE A 321 8.96 0.16 -6.32
N SER A 322 8.22 0.54 -7.37
CA SER A 322 6.78 0.77 -7.26
C SER A 322 6.04 -0.53 -6.93
N PRO A 323 5.10 -0.52 -5.98
CA PRO A 323 4.23 -1.66 -5.73
C PRO A 323 3.43 -2.04 -6.99
N SER A 324 3.20 -3.33 -7.20
CA SER A 324 2.46 -3.81 -8.38
C SER A 324 1.61 -5.03 -8.09
N LEU A 325 0.50 -5.13 -8.81
CA LEU A 325 -0.45 -6.23 -8.78
C LEU A 325 -0.43 -7.05 -10.07
N VAL A 326 -0.11 -6.42 -11.21
CA VAL A 326 -0.07 -7.08 -12.52
C VAL A 326 1.36 -7.46 -12.89
N ASN A 327 1.59 -8.75 -13.08
CA ASN A 327 2.90 -9.28 -13.47
C ASN A 327 3.04 -9.40 -14.99
N GLU A 328 2.01 -9.92 -15.67
CA GLU A 328 2.04 -10.13 -17.11
C GLU A 328 0.67 -9.83 -17.72
N ILE A 329 0.67 -9.37 -18.96
CA ILE A 329 -0.52 -9.27 -19.81
C ILE A 329 -0.26 -10.11 -21.05
N LYS A 330 -1.20 -11.03 -21.36
CA LYS A 330 -1.10 -11.89 -22.55
C LYS A 330 -2.30 -11.69 -23.47
N ASN A 331 -2.02 -11.70 -24.75
CA ASN A 331 -3.05 -11.83 -25.78
C ASN A 331 -2.89 -13.20 -26.44
N ASN A 332 -3.81 -14.10 -26.14
CA ASN A 332 -3.63 -15.54 -26.38
C ASN A 332 -2.33 -16.01 -25.70
N ASP A 333 -1.38 -16.59 -26.44
CA ASP A 333 -0.11 -17.09 -25.91
C ASP A 333 1.03 -16.06 -25.94
N PHE A 334 0.79 -14.85 -26.47
CA PHE A 334 1.81 -13.83 -26.61
C PHE A 334 1.81 -12.88 -25.41
N ILE A 335 2.97 -12.74 -24.75
CA ILE A 335 3.19 -11.76 -23.70
C ILE A 335 3.30 -10.38 -24.37
N ILE A 336 2.37 -9.46 -24.07
CA ILE A 336 2.36 -8.07 -24.54
C ILE A 336 2.91 -7.08 -23.50
N TYR A 337 2.90 -7.49 -22.24
CA TYR A 337 3.51 -6.75 -21.12
C TYR A 337 4.05 -7.72 -20.08
N LYS A 338 5.21 -7.40 -19.56
CA LYS A 338 5.80 -8.06 -18.39
C LYS A 338 6.40 -7.00 -17.46
N ASN A 339 6.04 -7.05 -16.19
CA ASN A 339 6.59 -6.14 -15.19
C ASN A 339 8.09 -6.42 -15.00
N LYS A 340 8.90 -5.38 -15.08
CA LYS A 340 10.38 -5.48 -14.94
C LYS A 340 10.85 -5.16 -13.52
N HIS A 341 9.96 -4.70 -12.65
CA HIS A 341 10.28 -4.32 -11.26
C HIS A 341 11.48 -3.35 -11.16
N GLU A 342 11.45 -2.31 -11.98
CA GLU A 342 12.55 -1.34 -12.09
C GLU A 342 12.66 -0.49 -10.84
N VAL A 343 13.89 -0.18 -10.44
CA VAL A 343 14.17 0.76 -9.35
C VAL A 343 13.82 2.17 -9.82
N VAL A 344 12.87 2.80 -9.15
CA VAL A 344 12.37 4.14 -9.49
C VAL A 344 13.07 5.26 -8.71
N ASP A 345 13.70 4.92 -7.58
CA ASP A 345 14.45 5.88 -6.76
C ASP A 345 15.45 5.15 -5.84
N ASN A 346 16.38 5.90 -5.26
CA ASN A 346 17.37 5.38 -4.32
C ASN A 346 17.55 6.36 -3.15
N VAL A 347 17.42 5.86 -1.94
CA VAL A 347 17.74 6.63 -0.73
C VAL A 347 19.25 6.86 -0.65
N GLN A 348 19.65 8.12 -0.50
CA GLN A 348 21.06 8.56 -0.57
C GLN A 348 21.74 8.49 0.81
N ILE A 349 22.01 7.29 1.29
CA ILE A 349 22.88 6.97 2.44
C ILE A 349 23.76 5.76 2.11
N SER A 350 24.80 5.49 2.89
CA SER A 350 25.72 4.40 2.62
C SER A 350 25.12 3.02 2.96
N ASN A 351 25.67 1.96 2.36
CA ASN A 351 25.30 0.59 2.73
C ASN A 351 25.57 0.28 4.21
N ASP A 352 26.61 0.90 4.79
CA ASP A 352 26.92 0.72 6.19
C ASP A 352 25.85 1.39 7.10
N ASP A 353 25.32 2.55 6.70
CA ASP A 353 24.19 3.20 7.37
C ASP A 353 22.94 2.31 7.35
N PHE A 354 22.62 1.70 6.19
CA PHE A 354 21.54 0.72 6.09
C PHE A 354 21.76 -0.49 7.00
N ASN A 355 22.99 -1.00 7.11
CA ASN A 355 23.29 -2.12 8.00
C ASN A 355 23.01 -1.77 9.47
N GLN A 356 23.30 -0.55 9.92
CA GLN A 356 22.97 -0.09 11.28
C GLN A 356 21.45 0.02 11.48
N ILE A 357 20.72 0.57 10.50
CA ILE A 357 19.26 0.66 10.56
C ILE A 357 18.64 -0.74 10.60
N HIS A 358 19.07 -1.67 9.73
CA HIS A 358 18.63 -3.07 9.74
C HIS A 358 18.89 -3.74 11.09
N LYS A 359 20.09 -3.54 11.67
CA LYS A 359 20.41 -4.03 13.01
C LYS A 359 19.44 -3.48 14.06
N GLY A 360 19.11 -2.18 13.96
CA GLY A 360 18.12 -1.56 14.84
C GLY A 360 16.76 -2.21 14.76
N PHE A 361 16.21 -2.42 13.55
CA PHE A 361 14.93 -3.10 13.34
C PHE A 361 14.96 -4.58 13.73
N TYR A 362 16.07 -5.29 13.45
CA TYR A 362 16.27 -6.65 13.93
C TYR A 362 16.18 -6.71 15.47
N GLU A 363 16.84 -5.80 16.16
CA GLU A 363 16.80 -5.71 17.63
C GLU A 363 15.41 -5.34 18.16
N VAL A 364 14.60 -4.54 17.44
CA VAL A 364 13.19 -4.28 17.82
C VAL A 364 12.45 -5.57 18.03
N MET A 365 12.58 -6.54 17.11
CA MET A 365 11.83 -7.79 17.13
C MET A 365 12.41 -8.81 18.10
N ASN A 366 13.72 -8.86 18.29
CA ASN A 366 14.38 -9.90 19.08
C ASN A 366 14.54 -9.55 20.54
N ASN A 367 14.80 -8.28 20.87
CA ASN A 367 15.15 -7.83 22.22
C ASN A 367 14.52 -6.47 22.59
N GLY A 368 13.63 -5.95 21.74
CA GLY A 368 13.11 -4.59 21.85
C GLY A 368 11.58 -4.55 22.03
N THR A 369 10.99 -3.46 21.55
CA THR A 369 9.55 -3.17 21.69
C THR A 369 8.64 -4.12 20.91
N GLY A 370 9.16 -4.84 19.92
CA GLY A 370 8.45 -5.87 19.15
C GLY A 370 8.54 -7.28 19.75
N LEU A 371 9.29 -7.47 20.86
CA LEU A 371 9.41 -8.76 21.51
C LEU A 371 8.03 -9.26 21.98
N GLY A 372 7.65 -10.47 21.60
CA GLY A 372 6.36 -11.06 21.92
C GLY A 372 5.34 -11.04 20.76
N PHE A 373 5.58 -10.25 19.72
CA PHE A 373 4.77 -10.32 18.48
C PHE A 373 5.30 -11.37 17.49
N MET A 374 6.50 -11.90 17.72
CA MET A 374 7.06 -12.95 16.87
C MET A 374 6.89 -14.35 17.49
N ASN A 375 6.52 -15.31 16.64
CA ASN A 375 6.71 -16.71 16.94
C ASN A 375 8.22 -16.99 16.94
N LYS A 376 8.77 -17.50 18.04
CA LYS A 376 10.21 -17.80 18.19
C LYS A 376 10.75 -18.81 17.15
N ASN A 377 9.86 -19.50 16.44
CA ASN A 377 10.20 -20.44 15.38
C ASN A 377 10.32 -19.77 13.99
N LEU A 378 9.95 -18.50 13.86
CA LEU A 378 10.11 -17.72 12.64
C LEU A 378 11.36 -16.83 12.79
N LEU A 379 12.38 -17.08 11.97
CA LEU A 379 13.54 -16.21 11.91
C LEU A 379 13.11 -14.87 11.30
N PRO A 380 13.44 -13.74 11.94
CA PRO A 380 13.22 -12.44 11.34
C PRO A 380 14.08 -12.34 10.07
N ALA A 381 13.47 -11.87 9.02
CA ALA A 381 14.17 -11.56 7.78
C ALA A 381 15.12 -10.35 7.97
#